data_62fdf8598b88bc409ec42acac717e4d5
#
_entry.id   62fdf8598b88bc409ec42acac717e4d5
#
_cell.length_a   1.000
_cell.length_b   1.000
_cell.length_c   1.000
_cell.angle_alpha   90.00
_cell.angle_beta   90.00
_cell.angle_gamma   90.00
#
_symmetry.space_group_name_H-M   'P 1'
#
loop_
_entity.id
_entity.type
_entity.pdbx_description
1 polymer ?
#
loop_
_entity_poly.entity_id
_entity_poly.type
_entity_poly.pdbx_seq_one_letter_code
_entity_poly.pdbx_strand_id
1 'polypeptide(L)'
;MKIIDAHNHIGDRRGRKGQTAEEIIAKMDASAIDQAVVFSYVPYPNNDYISEAVKKYPDRLIGFAILDHTQEHPEKELERSVLELGLKGLKLDTPTHGFSIDDFAVTGRTLEIADRYHLPVICYCGDNNYVHPYKFVEAAKRYPNANFIMAHAGILFMTSHAIEVCAENSNCYIEISNINACVINDAKNKGVLSQVLFGTDTPFNYFDVMKSCVECALTDEKEKALI
;
A
#
# COMPACT_ATOMS: atom_id res chain seq x y z
N MET A 1 2.51 8.86 -20.17
CA MET A 1 2.51 8.89 -18.69
C MET A 1 2.94 7.53 -18.21
N LYS A 2 3.77 7.43 -17.17
CA LYS A 2 4.16 6.16 -16.53
C LYS A 2 3.12 5.80 -15.50
N ILE A 3 2.63 4.54 -15.52
CA ILE A 3 1.63 4.05 -14.57
C ILE A 3 2.31 3.13 -13.56
N ILE A 4 2.21 3.48 -12.28
CA ILE A 4 2.76 2.70 -11.16
C ILE A 4 1.59 2.24 -10.29
N ASP A 5 1.47 0.93 -10.10
CA ASP A 5 0.45 0.36 -9.21
C ASP A 5 1.03 0.17 -7.80
N ALA A 6 0.42 0.79 -6.81
CA ALA A 6 0.93 0.83 -5.43
C ALA A 6 0.55 -0.38 -4.56
N HIS A 7 -0.25 -1.35 -5.06
CA HIS A 7 -0.79 -2.41 -4.21
C HIS A 7 -0.98 -3.74 -4.93
N ASN A 8 -0.04 -4.67 -4.73
CA ASN A 8 -0.13 -6.00 -5.36
C ASN A 8 0.48 -7.09 -4.48
N HIS A 9 -0.12 -8.27 -4.53
CA HIS A 9 0.36 -9.44 -3.80
C HIS A 9 0.94 -10.49 -4.74
N ILE A 10 2.13 -11.02 -4.40
CA ILE A 10 2.76 -12.15 -5.10
C ILE A 10 3.30 -13.20 -4.11
N GLY A 11 3.48 -14.43 -4.56
CA GLY A 11 4.00 -15.55 -3.77
C GLY A 11 2.90 -16.51 -3.32
N ASP A 12 3.19 -17.33 -2.32
CA ASP A 12 2.24 -18.31 -1.80
C ASP A 12 1.15 -17.68 -0.94
N ARG A 13 -0.08 -18.18 -1.10
CA ARG A 13 -1.23 -17.75 -0.34
C ARG A 13 -1.72 -18.85 0.60
N ARG A 14 -1.27 -18.86 1.87
CA ARG A 14 -1.70 -19.81 2.89
C ARG A 14 -1.60 -21.27 2.45
N GLY A 15 -0.47 -21.67 1.84
CA GLY A 15 -0.30 -23.01 1.29
C GLY A 15 -1.12 -23.32 0.04
N ARG A 16 -1.72 -22.29 -0.58
CA ARG A 16 -2.36 -22.34 -1.90
C ARG A 16 -1.50 -21.58 -2.89
N LYS A 17 -1.57 -21.96 -4.16
CA LYS A 17 -0.91 -21.20 -5.23
C LYS A 17 -1.47 -19.77 -5.25
N GLY A 18 -0.61 -18.80 -4.95
CA GLY A 18 -0.87 -17.40 -5.18
C GLY A 18 -0.37 -16.96 -6.56
N GLN A 19 -0.42 -15.65 -6.83
CA GLN A 19 0.11 -15.06 -8.06
C GLN A 19 1.65 -15.06 -8.02
N THR A 20 2.31 -15.56 -9.07
CA THR A 20 3.78 -15.49 -9.17
C THR A 20 4.27 -14.15 -9.73
N ALA A 21 5.60 -13.90 -9.63
CA ALA A 21 6.21 -12.73 -10.23
C ALA A 21 6.04 -12.70 -11.77
N GLU A 22 6.12 -13.86 -12.43
CA GLU A 22 5.89 -13.98 -13.87
C GLU A 22 4.44 -13.70 -14.26
N GLU A 23 3.51 -14.19 -13.45
CA GLU A 23 2.07 -13.98 -13.69
C GLU A 23 1.67 -12.51 -13.55
N ILE A 24 2.23 -11.77 -12.57
CA ILE A 24 1.95 -10.33 -12.46
C ILE A 24 2.58 -9.55 -13.61
N ILE A 25 3.81 -9.85 -14.01
CA ILE A 25 4.46 -9.20 -15.16
C ILE A 25 3.63 -9.38 -16.43
N ALA A 26 3.16 -10.59 -16.72
CA ALA A 26 2.30 -10.84 -17.88
C ALA A 26 1.00 -10.04 -17.85
N LYS A 27 0.38 -9.89 -16.66
CA LYS A 27 -0.82 -9.06 -16.49
C LYS A 27 -0.52 -7.56 -16.64
N MET A 28 0.60 -7.09 -16.09
CA MET A 28 1.06 -5.71 -16.25
C MET A 28 1.27 -5.37 -17.74
N ASP A 29 1.91 -6.28 -18.49
CA ASP A 29 2.13 -6.09 -19.94
C ASP A 29 0.79 -6.01 -20.69
N ALA A 30 -0.16 -6.88 -20.36
CA ALA A 30 -1.50 -6.88 -20.99
C ALA A 30 -2.30 -5.60 -20.71
N SER A 31 -2.09 -4.99 -19.54
CA SER A 31 -2.82 -3.79 -19.09
C SER A 31 -2.01 -2.49 -19.18
N ALA A 32 -0.82 -2.51 -19.80
CA ALA A 32 0.09 -1.38 -19.93
C ALA A 32 0.41 -0.69 -18.58
N ILE A 33 0.75 -1.49 -17.55
CA ILE A 33 1.26 -1.04 -16.27
C ILE A 33 2.79 -1.06 -16.33
N ASP A 34 3.45 0.06 -16.02
CA ASP A 34 4.90 0.17 -16.11
C ASP A 34 5.61 -0.45 -14.91
N GLN A 35 5.14 -0.15 -13.70
CA GLN A 35 5.70 -0.69 -12.46
C GLN A 35 4.61 -1.09 -11.48
N ALA A 36 4.94 -2.01 -10.58
CA ALA A 36 4.06 -2.42 -9.49
C ALA A 36 4.83 -2.54 -8.16
N VAL A 37 4.24 -2.00 -7.10
CA VAL A 37 4.64 -2.32 -5.74
C VAL A 37 4.11 -3.71 -5.41
N VAL A 38 4.99 -4.58 -4.92
CA VAL A 38 4.66 -5.98 -4.61
C VAL A 38 5.09 -6.35 -3.19
N PHE A 39 4.27 -7.15 -2.54
CA PHE A 39 4.55 -7.77 -1.25
C PHE A 39 3.89 -9.15 -1.17
N SER A 40 4.33 -9.97 -0.22
CA SER A 40 3.79 -11.30 -0.04
C SER A 40 2.39 -11.27 0.61
N TYR A 41 1.81 -12.46 0.83
CA TYR A 41 0.53 -12.59 1.52
C TYR A 41 0.74 -12.82 3.01
N VAL A 42 -0.21 -12.34 3.83
CA VAL A 42 -0.33 -12.74 5.23
C VAL A 42 -1.12 -14.05 5.35
N PRO A 43 -0.90 -14.82 6.39
CA PRO A 43 -0.04 -14.57 7.54
C PRO A 43 1.41 -15.05 7.38
N TYR A 44 1.83 -15.48 6.19
CA TYR A 44 3.15 -16.06 5.96
C TYR A 44 4.04 -15.10 5.13
N PRO A 45 4.70 -14.11 5.78
CA PRO A 45 5.63 -13.22 5.12
C PRO A 45 6.74 -13.98 4.41
N ASN A 46 7.06 -13.60 3.18
CA ASN A 46 8.19 -14.15 2.43
C ASN A 46 8.94 -13.01 1.72
N ASN A 47 9.69 -12.25 2.50
CA ASN A 47 10.43 -11.10 2.02
C ASN A 47 11.62 -11.49 1.12
N ASP A 48 12.19 -12.68 1.31
CA ASP A 48 13.24 -13.21 0.44
C ASP A 48 12.71 -13.45 -0.98
N TYR A 49 11.52 -14.05 -1.14
CA TYR A 49 10.88 -14.20 -2.43
C TYR A 49 10.58 -12.86 -3.12
N ILE A 50 10.14 -11.86 -2.36
CA ILE A 50 9.91 -10.50 -2.88
C ILE A 50 11.22 -9.90 -3.39
N SER A 51 12.31 -10.04 -2.62
CA SER A 51 13.64 -9.59 -3.04
C SER A 51 14.12 -10.29 -4.32
N GLU A 52 13.93 -11.60 -4.44
CA GLU A 52 14.26 -12.37 -5.64
C GLU A 52 13.45 -11.90 -6.86
N ALA A 53 12.15 -11.67 -6.68
CA ALA A 53 11.27 -11.16 -7.72
C ALA A 53 11.72 -9.76 -8.22
N VAL A 54 12.06 -8.85 -7.29
CA VAL A 54 12.57 -7.52 -7.64
C VAL A 54 13.93 -7.60 -8.34
N LYS A 55 14.84 -8.45 -7.89
CA LYS A 55 16.13 -8.67 -8.57
C LYS A 55 15.97 -9.21 -9.99
N LYS A 56 14.94 -10.05 -10.21
CA LYS A 56 14.61 -10.59 -11.54
C LYS A 56 13.96 -9.56 -12.48
N TYR A 57 13.18 -8.63 -11.92
CA TYR A 57 12.45 -7.61 -12.68
C TYR A 57 12.67 -6.20 -12.11
N PRO A 58 13.93 -5.69 -12.07
CA PRO A 58 14.29 -4.49 -11.32
C PRO A 58 13.64 -3.19 -11.84
N ASP A 59 13.32 -3.15 -13.14
CA ASP A 59 12.66 -1.99 -13.76
C ASP A 59 11.12 -2.05 -13.68
N ARG A 60 10.57 -3.17 -13.19
CA ARG A 60 9.13 -3.43 -13.18
C ARG A 60 8.55 -3.58 -11.78
N LEU A 61 9.30 -4.12 -10.81
CA LEU A 61 8.80 -4.42 -9.48
C LEU A 61 9.52 -3.60 -8.40
N ILE A 62 8.73 -3.10 -7.45
CA ILE A 62 9.19 -2.40 -6.25
C ILE A 62 8.75 -3.25 -5.05
N GLY A 63 9.69 -3.81 -4.30
CA GLY A 63 9.37 -4.70 -3.18
C GLY A 63 9.12 -3.94 -1.88
N PHE A 64 8.03 -4.27 -1.18
CA PHE A 64 7.81 -3.86 0.20
C PHE A 64 7.90 -5.07 1.11
N ALA A 65 8.43 -4.87 2.30
CA ALA A 65 8.45 -5.88 3.34
C ALA A 65 7.05 -6.07 3.94
N ILE A 66 6.71 -7.29 4.31
CA ILE A 66 5.58 -7.56 5.18
C ILE A 66 6.10 -8.24 6.44
N LEU A 67 5.55 -7.90 7.60
CA LEU A 67 6.04 -8.38 8.88
C LEU A 67 4.95 -9.14 9.63
N ASP A 68 5.38 -10.14 10.39
CA ASP A 68 4.54 -10.79 11.39
C ASP A 68 4.82 -10.16 12.76
N HIS A 69 3.97 -9.22 13.19
CA HIS A 69 4.09 -8.53 14.46
C HIS A 69 3.75 -9.41 15.68
N THR A 70 3.37 -10.67 15.50
CA THR A 70 3.25 -11.64 16.57
C THR A 70 4.60 -12.25 16.97
N GLN A 71 5.64 -12.06 16.14
CA GLN A 71 7.01 -12.47 16.44
C GLN A 71 7.67 -11.50 17.41
N GLU A 72 8.72 -11.96 18.09
CA GLU A 72 9.38 -11.22 19.18
C GLU A 72 10.12 -9.95 18.71
N HIS A 73 10.68 -9.96 17.49
CA HIS A 73 11.51 -8.89 16.96
C HIS A 73 11.21 -8.58 15.48
N PRO A 74 9.98 -8.13 15.14
CA PRO A 74 9.62 -7.82 13.76
C PRO A 74 10.45 -6.66 13.19
N GLU A 75 10.95 -5.75 14.03
CA GLU A 75 11.82 -4.64 13.62
C GLU A 75 13.13 -5.10 13.01
N LYS A 76 13.71 -6.21 13.48
CA LYS A 76 14.95 -6.76 12.90
C LYS A 76 14.75 -7.27 11.48
N GLU A 77 13.59 -7.89 11.22
CA GLU A 77 13.25 -8.33 9.87
C GLU A 77 13.00 -7.13 8.93
N LEU A 78 12.45 -6.01 9.43
CA LEU A 78 12.34 -4.80 8.62
C LEU A 78 13.72 -4.23 8.28
N GLU A 79 14.63 -4.11 9.26
CA GLU A 79 16.00 -3.65 8.99
C GLU A 79 16.71 -4.55 7.98
N ARG A 80 16.63 -5.87 8.12
CA ARG A 80 17.17 -6.84 7.15
C ARG A 80 16.56 -6.63 5.76
N SER A 81 15.24 -6.46 5.70
CA SER A 81 14.51 -6.26 4.44
C SER A 81 14.97 -5.00 3.70
N VAL A 82 15.24 -3.93 4.42
CA VAL A 82 15.72 -2.66 3.83
C VAL A 82 17.19 -2.75 3.45
N LEU A 83 18.05 -3.20 4.37
CA LEU A 83 19.51 -3.10 4.22
C LEU A 83 20.11 -4.22 3.37
N GLU A 84 19.57 -5.44 3.48
CA GLU A 84 20.14 -6.62 2.81
C GLU A 84 19.30 -7.06 1.61
N LEU A 85 17.95 -7.02 1.72
CA LEU A 85 17.06 -7.45 0.66
C LEU A 85 16.73 -6.32 -0.34
N GLY A 86 16.97 -5.06 0.02
CA GLY A 86 16.77 -3.89 -0.85
C GLY A 86 15.31 -3.49 -1.02
N LEU A 87 14.43 -3.92 -0.11
CA LEU A 87 13.01 -3.56 -0.13
C LEU A 87 12.81 -2.08 0.23
N LYS A 88 11.78 -1.45 -0.30
CA LYS A 88 11.62 0.01 -0.34
C LYS A 88 10.43 0.54 0.48
N GLY A 89 9.75 -0.32 1.21
CA GLY A 89 8.61 0.07 2.03
C GLY A 89 8.14 -1.05 2.94
N LEU A 90 7.11 -0.76 3.71
CA LEU A 90 6.51 -1.66 4.69
C LEU A 90 5.01 -1.84 4.39
N LYS A 91 4.55 -3.09 4.38
CA LYS A 91 3.13 -3.43 4.43
C LYS A 91 2.75 -3.91 5.83
N LEU A 92 1.71 -3.31 6.40
CA LEU A 92 1.07 -3.76 7.63
C LEU A 92 -0.30 -4.39 7.30
N ASP A 93 -0.56 -5.55 7.89
CA ASP A 93 -1.89 -6.19 7.86
C ASP A 93 -2.41 -6.29 9.29
N THR A 94 -2.93 -5.16 9.75
CA THR A 94 -3.42 -4.99 11.11
C THR A 94 -4.65 -5.86 11.44
N PRO A 95 -5.62 -6.09 10.51
CA PRO A 95 -6.76 -6.95 10.82
C PRO A 95 -6.38 -8.41 11.07
N THR A 96 -5.44 -8.94 10.28
CA THR A 96 -5.02 -10.35 10.41
C THR A 96 -4.23 -10.59 11.72
N HIS A 97 -3.43 -9.62 12.14
CA HIS A 97 -2.59 -9.74 13.33
C HIS A 97 -3.24 -9.16 14.61
N GLY A 98 -4.42 -8.52 14.50
CA GLY A 98 -5.24 -8.09 15.65
C GLY A 98 -4.71 -6.87 16.41
N PHE A 99 -4.04 -5.92 15.71
CA PHE A 99 -3.61 -4.65 16.26
C PHE A 99 -4.05 -3.47 15.37
N SER A 100 -3.84 -2.23 15.80
CA SER A 100 -4.03 -1.06 14.97
C SER A 100 -2.71 -0.31 14.74
N ILE A 101 -2.65 0.53 13.71
CA ILE A 101 -1.41 1.24 13.35
C ILE A 101 -0.94 2.18 14.47
N ASP A 102 -1.85 2.71 15.29
CA ASP A 102 -1.59 3.56 16.47
C ASP A 102 -1.34 2.77 17.76
N ASP A 103 -1.32 1.45 17.72
CA ASP A 103 -0.86 0.63 18.84
C ASP A 103 0.68 0.59 18.87
N PHE A 104 1.27 1.66 19.39
CA PHE A 104 2.72 1.83 19.40
C PHE A 104 3.47 0.85 20.34
N ALA A 105 2.77 0.10 21.19
CA ALA A 105 3.38 -1.01 21.89
C ALA A 105 3.77 -2.14 20.93
N VAL A 106 3.00 -2.32 19.85
CA VAL A 106 3.23 -3.32 18.81
C VAL A 106 4.03 -2.72 17.65
N THR A 107 3.60 -1.57 17.11
CA THR A 107 4.10 -0.99 15.86
C THR A 107 5.30 -0.06 16.05
N GLY A 108 5.52 0.46 17.27
CA GLY A 108 6.43 1.60 17.49
C GLY A 108 7.84 1.37 16.95
N ARG A 109 8.46 0.22 17.22
CA ARG A 109 9.83 -0.07 16.76
C ARG A 109 9.93 -0.19 15.24
N THR A 110 8.94 -0.76 14.59
CA THR A 110 8.91 -0.87 13.12
C THR A 110 8.64 0.49 12.47
N LEU A 111 7.78 1.32 13.05
CA LEU A 111 7.52 2.68 12.56
C LEU A 111 8.70 3.63 12.79
N GLU A 112 9.48 3.47 13.87
CA GLU A 112 10.76 4.19 14.07
C GLU A 112 11.77 3.88 12.96
N ILE A 113 11.84 2.64 12.50
CA ILE A 113 12.68 2.25 11.35
C ILE A 113 12.12 2.84 10.07
N ALA A 114 10.81 2.79 9.86
CA ALA A 114 10.18 3.38 8.70
C ALA A 114 10.44 4.90 8.62
N ASP A 115 10.34 5.61 9.75
CA ASP A 115 10.65 7.04 9.85
C ASP A 115 12.12 7.32 9.55
N ARG A 116 13.05 6.54 10.15
CA ARG A 116 14.50 6.69 9.96
C ARG A 116 14.94 6.52 8.50
N TYR A 117 14.34 5.59 7.79
CA TYR A 117 14.68 5.29 6.39
C TYR A 117 13.72 5.95 5.38
N HIS A 118 12.81 6.84 5.83
CA HIS A 118 11.82 7.52 4.99
C HIS A 118 10.96 6.54 4.15
N LEU A 119 10.56 5.43 4.76
CA LEU A 119 9.81 4.39 4.06
C LEU A 119 8.32 4.75 3.92
N PRO A 120 7.71 4.46 2.77
CA PRO A 120 6.27 4.35 2.69
C PRO A 120 5.77 3.13 3.49
N VAL A 121 4.68 3.35 4.24
CA VAL A 121 4.01 2.34 5.05
C VAL A 121 2.59 2.19 4.54
N ILE A 122 2.30 1.11 3.81
CA ILE A 122 0.94 0.81 3.36
C ILE A 122 0.26 -0.09 4.40
N CYS A 123 -0.89 0.34 4.89
CA CYS A 123 -1.66 -0.38 5.90
C CYS A 123 -3.11 -0.48 5.46
N TYR A 124 -3.74 -1.63 5.73
CA TYR A 124 -5.17 -1.79 5.49
C TYR A 124 -5.96 -0.69 6.21
N CYS A 125 -6.89 -0.07 5.49
CA CYS A 125 -7.75 0.99 6.00
C CYS A 125 -9.21 0.72 5.62
N GLY A 126 -10.10 0.73 6.60
CA GLY A 126 -11.49 0.35 6.38
C GLY A 126 -12.42 0.71 7.53
N ASP A 127 -13.51 -0.02 7.65
CA ASP A 127 -14.68 0.29 8.46
C ASP A 127 -14.75 -0.42 9.82
N ASN A 128 -13.64 -1.01 10.29
CA ASN A 128 -13.61 -1.60 11.62
C ASN A 128 -12.66 -0.85 12.58
N ASN A 129 -12.74 -1.16 13.87
CA ASN A 129 -12.02 -0.44 14.92
C ASN A 129 -10.50 -0.49 14.83
N TYR A 130 -9.91 -1.53 14.19
CA TYR A 130 -8.46 -1.67 14.07
C TYR A 130 -7.89 -0.87 12.89
N VAL A 131 -8.73 -0.52 11.92
CA VAL A 131 -8.29 0.00 10.61
C VAL A 131 -8.97 1.32 10.23
N HIS A 132 -9.62 1.99 11.18
CA HIS A 132 -10.29 3.25 10.94
C HIS A 132 -9.29 4.33 10.50
N PRO A 133 -9.60 5.19 9.49
CA PRO A 133 -8.68 6.21 8.98
C PRO A 133 -8.05 7.11 10.04
N TYR A 134 -8.79 7.52 11.07
CA TYR A 134 -8.27 8.39 12.14
C TYR A 134 -7.15 7.76 12.98
N LYS A 135 -6.96 6.43 12.90
CA LYS A 135 -5.82 5.74 13.51
C LYS A 135 -4.46 6.13 12.91
N PHE A 136 -4.49 6.61 11.67
CA PHE A 136 -3.27 7.05 10.98
C PHE A 136 -2.78 8.44 11.45
N VAL A 137 -3.65 9.26 12.03
CA VAL A 137 -3.32 10.64 12.44
C VAL A 137 -2.17 10.69 13.46
N GLU A 138 -2.24 9.86 14.50
CA GLU A 138 -1.21 9.84 15.54
C GLU A 138 0.10 9.22 15.02
N ALA A 139 0.03 8.22 14.14
CA ALA A 139 1.20 7.66 13.49
C ALA A 139 1.89 8.69 12.58
N ALA A 140 1.12 9.42 11.77
CA ALA A 140 1.62 10.46 10.88
C ALA A 140 2.32 11.62 11.63
N LYS A 141 1.77 12.03 12.78
CA LYS A 141 2.36 13.07 13.62
C LYS A 141 3.64 12.60 14.33
N ARG A 142 3.64 11.35 14.80
CA ARG A 142 4.75 10.79 15.56
C ARG A 142 5.95 10.44 14.69
N TYR A 143 5.71 10.07 13.43
CA TYR A 143 6.71 9.60 12.47
C TYR A 143 6.65 10.45 11.18
N PRO A 144 7.07 11.73 11.25
CA PRO A 144 6.83 12.70 10.16
C PRO A 144 7.65 12.45 8.89
N ASN A 145 8.69 11.62 8.95
CA ASN A 145 9.51 11.27 7.79
C ASN A 145 9.01 10.01 7.06
N ALA A 146 8.13 9.20 7.67
CA ALA A 146 7.45 8.10 7.02
C ALA A 146 6.20 8.62 6.27
N ASN A 147 5.86 7.97 5.15
CA ASN A 147 4.62 8.25 4.42
C ASN A 147 3.61 7.13 4.68
N PHE A 148 2.42 7.48 5.12
CA PHE A 148 1.38 6.52 5.50
C PHE A 148 0.33 6.40 4.40
N ILE A 149 0.18 5.20 3.85
CA ILE A 149 -0.73 4.91 2.75
C ILE A 149 -1.91 4.10 3.29
N MET A 150 -3.09 4.69 3.29
CA MET A 150 -4.36 4.07 3.66
C MET A 150 -4.84 3.22 2.49
N ALA A 151 -4.54 1.91 2.53
CA ALA A 151 -4.99 0.97 1.50
C ALA A 151 -6.52 0.91 1.45
N HIS A 152 -7.06 0.86 0.23
CA HIS A 152 -8.51 0.84 -0.04
C HIS A 152 -9.24 2.12 0.40
N ALA A 153 -8.52 3.23 0.65
CA ALA A 153 -9.07 4.56 0.94
C ALA A 153 -10.21 4.57 1.98
N GLY A 154 -10.17 3.69 2.99
CA GLY A 154 -11.22 3.60 4.01
C GLY A 154 -12.43 2.74 3.63
N ILE A 155 -12.36 1.99 2.57
CA ILE A 155 -13.36 1.07 1.98
C ILE A 155 -14.83 1.34 2.39
N LEU A 156 -15.75 1.34 1.46
CA LEU A 156 -17.19 1.56 1.63
C LEU A 156 -17.57 2.86 2.39
N PHE A 157 -17.56 2.86 3.73
CA PHE A 157 -18.18 3.92 4.52
C PHE A 157 -17.21 4.94 5.12
N MET A 158 -15.88 4.67 5.10
CA MET A 158 -14.89 5.53 5.76
C MET A 158 -14.05 6.35 4.77
N THR A 159 -14.42 6.39 3.49
CA THR A 159 -13.67 7.11 2.44
C THR A 159 -13.59 8.62 2.71
N SER A 160 -14.67 9.25 3.19
CA SER A 160 -14.65 10.66 3.58
C SER A 160 -13.64 10.95 4.70
N HIS A 161 -13.57 10.07 5.71
CA HIS A 161 -12.62 10.22 6.81
C HIS A 161 -11.16 10.02 6.33
N ALA A 162 -10.92 9.09 5.40
CA ALA A 162 -9.60 8.91 4.82
C ALA A 162 -9.14 10.16 4.03
N ILE A 163 -10.06 10.77 3.27
CA ILE A 163 -9.83 12.04 2.56
C ILE A 163 -9.55 13.20 3.56
N GLU A 164 -10.30 13.28 4.67
CA GLU A 164 -10.05 14.26 5.73
C GLU A 164 -8.66 14.09 6.36
N VAL A 165 -8.25 12.85 6.65
CA VAL A 165 -6.91 12.57 7.18
C VAL A 165 -5.82 13.04 6.21
N CYS A 166 -5.97 12.82 4.91
CA CYS A 166 -5.04 13.34 3.90
C CYS A 166 -5.01 14.88 3.89
N ALA A 167 -6.17 15.54 3.96
CA ALA A 167 -6.26 16.99 3.94
C ALA A 167 -5.54 17.68 5.14
N GLU A 168 -5.45 16.97 6.27
CA GLU A 168 -4.85 17.48 7.50
C GLU A 168 -3.39 17.02 7.71
N ASN A 169 -2.94 15.98 6.99
CA ASN A 169 -1.62 15.37 7.17
C ASN A 169 -0.93 15.14 5.82
N SER A 170 0.08 15.93 5.52
CA SER A 170 0.78 15.91 4.23
C SER A 170 1.55 14.62 3.93
N ASN A 171 1.83 13.81 4.94
CA ASN A 171 2.46 12.50 4.82
C ASN A 171 1.46 11.33 4.87
N CYS A 172 0.15 11.61 4.72
CA CYS A 172 -0.89 10.60 4.56
C CYS A 172 -1.38 10.57 3.11
N TYR A 173 -1.60 9.37 2.61
CA TYR A 173 -2.05 9.09 1.24
C TYR A 173 -3.19 8.07 1.28
N ILE A 174 -4.06 8.09 0.27
CA ILE A 174 -5.05 7.04 0.03
C ILE A 174 -4.67 6.24 -1.21
N GLU A 175 -4.82 4.92 -1.14
CA GLU A 175 -4.64 4.02 -2.27
C GLU A 175 -6.02 3.48 -2.68
N ILE A 176 -6.32 3.53 -3.98
CA ILE A 176 -7.69 3.44 -4.51
C ILE A 176 -8.17 2.03 -4.89
N SER A 177 -7.46 0.96 -4.56
CA SER A 177 -7.98 -0.37 -4.85
C SER A 177 -9.33 -0.63 -4.17
N ASN A 178 -10.19 -1.36 -4.86
CA ASN A 178 -11.51 -1.77 -4.35
C ASN A 178 -12.49 -0.62 -4.00
N ILE A 179 -12.29 0.59 -4.54
CA ILE A 179 -13.21 1.73 -4.36
C ILE A 179 -13.95 2.10 -5.64
N ASN A 180 -14.94 2.98 -5.51
CA ASN A 180 -15.69 3.55 -6.63
C ASN A 180 -15.02 4.84 -7.16
N ALA A 181 -15.24 5.14 -8.43
CA ALA A 181 -14.76 6.36 -9.08
C ALA A 181 -15.17 7.67 -8.38
N CYS A 182 -16.31 7.69 -7.67
CA CYS A 182 -16.75 8.87 -6.93
C CYS A 182 -15.76 9.28 -5.82
N VAL A 183 -15.05 8.35 -5.20
CA VAL A 183 -14.05 8.66 -4.15
C VAL A 183 -12.89 9.49 -4.72
N ILE A 184 -12.48 9.24 -5.96
CA ILE A 184 -11.46 10.04 -6.66
C ILE A 184 -11.97 11.47 -6.88
N ASN A 185 -13.25 11.63 -7.27
CA ASN A 185 -13.88 12.96 -7.39
C ASN A 185 -14.00 13.67 -6.05
N ASP A 186 -14.31 12.97 -4.98
CA ASP A 186 -14.38 13.54 -3.63
C ASP A 186 -12.99 14.01 -3.16
N ALA A 187 -11.93 13.23 -3.41
CA ALA A 187 -10.54 13.63 -3.15
C ALA A 187 -10.13 14.86 -3.96
N LYS A 188 -10.50 14.91 -5.25
CA LYS A 188 -10.30 16.09 -6.11
C LYS A 188 -11.01 17.32 -5.55
N ASN A 189 -12.28 17.20 -5.20
CA ASN A 189 -13.10 18.31 -4.66
C ASN A 189 -12.54 18.81 -3.31
N LYS A 190 -11.94 17.94 -2.52
CA LYS A 190 -11.28 18.28 -1.26
C LYS A 190 -9.88 18.90 -1.45
N GLY A 191 -9.32 18.83 -2.66
CA GLY A 191 -7.99 19.37 -2.98
C GLY A 191 -6.82 18.45 -2.62
N VAL A 192 -7.06 17.14 -2.44
CA VAL A 192 -6.03 16.15 -2.04
C VAL A 192 -5.71 15.15 -3.16
N LEU A 193 -6.00 15.47 -4.42
CA LEU A 193 -5.78 14.55 -5.53
C LEU A 193 -4.32 14.09 -5.65
N SER A 194 -3.34 14.93 -5.30
CA SER A 194 -1.92 14.58 -5.27
C SER A 194 -1.51 13.62 -4.14
N GLN A 195 -2.44 13.32 -3.23
CA GLN A 195 -2.27 12.31 -2.16
C GLN A 195 -3.05 11.02 -2.47
N VAL A 196 -3.57 10.89 -3.69
CA VAL A 196 -4.22 9.68 -4.20
C VAL A 196 -3.19 8.84 -4.95
N LEU A 197 -3.14 7.55 -4.69
CA LEU A 197 -2.26 6.59 -5.35
C LEU A 197 -3.10 5.57 -6.12
N PHE A 198 -2.74 5.33 -7.37
CA PHE A 198 -3.30 4.23 -8.15
C PHE A 198 -2.87 2.89 -7.55
N GLY A 199 -3.80 1.98 -7.35
CA GLY A 199 -3.56 0.62 -6.89
C GLY A 199 -4.71 -0.30 -7.23
N THR A 200 -4.42 -1.61 -7.34
CA THR A 200 -5.42 -2.59 -7.77
C THR A 200 -5.69 -3.70 -6.78
N ASP A 201 -4.77 -3.97 -5.85
CA ASP A 201 -4.85 -5.14 -4.96
C ASP A 201 -4.87 -6.47 -5.73
N THR A 202 -4.14 -6.55 -6.88
CA THR A 202 -4.08 -7.80 -7.63
C THR A 202 -3.42 -8.91 -6.80
N PRO A 203 -3.92 -10.15 -6.83
CA PRO A 203 -4.88 -10.73 -7.75
C PRO A 203 -6.34 -10.68 -7.30
N PHE A 204 -6.69 -9.90 -6.27
CA PHE A 204 -8.06 -9.80 -5.76
C PHE A 204 -8.95 -8.93 -6.67
N ASN A 205 -8.32 -7.98 -7.39
CA ASN A 205 -8.97 -7.14 -8.39
C ASN A 205 -8.09 -7.08 -9.66
N TYR A 206 -8.48 -6.29 -10.67
CA TYR A 206 -7.85 -6.24 -11.98
C TYR A 206 -7.37 -4.84 -12.33
N PHE A 207 -6.22 -4.74 -13.01
CA PHE A 207 -5.65 -3.47 -13.48
C PHE A 207 -6.66 -2.65 -14.31
N ASP A 208 -7.32 -3.27 -15.28
CA ASP A 208 -8.25 -2.57 -16.18
C ASP A 208 -9.50 -2.06 -15.47
N VAL A 209 -9.95 -2.72 -14.39
CA VAL A 209 -11.07 -2.25 -13.57
C VAL A 209 -10.71 -0.92 -12.89
N MET A 210 -9.56 -0.86 -12.23
CA MET A 210 -9.15 0.36 -11.53
C MET A 210 -8.71 1.46 -12.49
N LYS A 211 -8.09 1.14 -13.63
CA LYS A 211 -7.85 2.11 -14.70
C LYS A 211 -9.16 2.73 -15.18
N SER A 212 -10.19 1.91 -15.40
CA SER A 212 -11.53 2.40 -15.78
C SER A 212 -12.14 3.30 -14.72
N CYS A 213 -11.92 3.03 -13.43
CA CYS A 213 -12.36 3.93 -12.35
C CYS A 213 -11.70 5.31 -12.44
N VAL A 214 -10.39 5.37 -12.70
CA VAL A 214 -9.65 6.63 -12.90
C VAL A 214 -10.17 7.36 -14.15
N GLU A 215 -10.32 6.65 -15.27
CA GLU A 215 -10.85 7.23 -16.52
C GLU A 215 -12.29 7.77 -16.38
N CYS A 216 -13.12 7.11 -15.60
CA CYS A 216 -14.48 7.59 -15.31
C CYS A 216 -14.49 8.81 -14.38
N ALA A 217 -13.54 8.92 -13.46
CA ALA A 217 -13.47 10.02 -12.51
C ALA A 217 -12.81 11.28 -13.09
N LEU A 218 -11.76 11.12 -13.91
CA LEU A 218 -10.91 12.20 -14.38
C LEU A 218 -10.85 12.22 -15.91
N THR A 219 -11.11 13.38 -16.50
CA THR A 219 -11.02 13.61 -17.94
C THR A 219 -9.76 14.39 -18.35
N ASP A 220 -9.12 15.08 -17.41
CA ASP A 220 -7.88 15.83 -17.67
C ASP A 220 -6.66 14.94 -17.42
N GLU A 221 -5.80 14.81 -18.43
CA GLU A 221 -4.55 14.02 -18.37
C GLU A 221 -3.56 14.54 -17.31
N LYS A 222 -3.60 15.84 -17.00
CA LYS A 222 -2.77 16.40 -15.91
C LYS A 222 -3.26 15.95 -14.54
N GLU A 223 -4.57 15.82 -14.36
CA GLU A 223 -5.15 15.31 -13.13
C GLU A 223 -4.87 13.82 -12.97
N LYS A 224 -5.01 13.03 -14.05
CA LYS A 224 -4.63 11.60 -14.05
C LYS A 224 -3.16 11.38 -13.71
N ALA A 225 -2.29 12.31 -14.08
CA ALA A 225 -0.86 12.24 -13.79
C ALA A 225 -0.49 12.56 -12.32
N LEU A 226 -1.45 12.95 -11.50
CA LEU A 226 -1.26 13.19 -10.07
C LEU A 226 -1.49 11.93 -9.22
N ILE A 227 -2.13 10.89 -9.79
CA ILE A 227 -2.51 9.66 -9.11
C ILE A 227 -1.45 8.57 -9.32
#